data_027ed9383ae0c1ebba11660c5145eef2
#
_entry.id   027ed9383ae0c1ebba11660c5145eef2
#
_cell.length_a   1.000
_cell.length_b   1.000
_cell.length_c   1.000
_cell.angle_alpha   90.00
_cell.angle_beta   90.00
_cell.angle_gamma   90.00
#
_symmetry.space_group_name_H-M   'P 1'
#
loop_
_entity.id
_entity.type
_entity.pdbx_description
1 polymer ?
#
loop_
_entity_poly.entity_id
_entity_poly.type
_entity_poly.pdbx_seq_one_letter_code
_entity_poly.pdbx_strand_id
1 'polypeptide(L)'
;QAGHLFDSDEFTLVISSITLEELENIKTSGNKDPDVKYAARKVLTDMDEHYGAFEIVLYNDSYGDMMMRDGISLSNDAKIIACARHFAAKHPQDEVIFVTNDLICRHIASMYFITEKVIEEDYDYDGYKEVYLDEDGLIEFYSNQDKNLYDLFINQYLLVYDANSGDCIERLAWTGDGYRRLAYNTFSSKW
;
A
#
# COMPACT_ATOMS: atom_id res chain seq x y z
N GLN A 1 -2.06 -3.06 6.17
CA GLN A 1 -2.96 -2.01 5.59
C GLN A 1 -4.09 -2.58 4.74
N ALA A 2 -3.98 -3.78 4.17
CA ALA A 2 -5.09 -4.44 3.47
C ALA A 2 -6.25 -4.83 4.44
N GLY A 3 -5.97 -5.03 5.72
CA GLY A 3 -6.98 -5.40 6.73
C GLY A 3 -8.15 -4.43 6.85
N HIS A 4 -7.92 -3.12 6.68
CA HIS A 4 -9.00 -2.12 6.76
C HIS A 4 -10.01 -2.21 5.61
N LEU A 5 -9.65 -2.79 4.47
CA LEU A 5 -10.57 -2.99 3.35
C LEU A 5 -11.59 -4.10 3.60
N PHE A 6 -11.28 -5.03 4.50
CA PHE A 6 -12.15 -6.17 4.81
C PHE A 6 -13.10 -5.90 5.98
N ASP A 7 -12.83 -4.86 6.79
CA ASP A 7 -13.55 -4.59 8.03
C ASP A 7 -14.56 -3.43 7.92
N SER A 8 -14.88 -2.97 6.70
CA SER A 8 -15.80 -1.86 6.50
C SER A 8 -17.25 -2.34 6.38
N ASP A 9 -18.13 -1.81 7.22
CA ASP A 9 -19.58 -1.97 7.09
C ASP A 9 -20.20 -1.02 6.03
N GLU A 10 -19.37 -0.12 5.45
CA GLU A 10 -19.85 0.92 4.54
C GLU A 10 -19.89 0.43 3.06
N PHE A 11 -19.13 -0.60 2.73
CA PHE A 11 -19.08 -1.12 1.36
C PHE A 11 -18.79 -2.63 1.34
N THR A 12 -19.18 -3.28 0.25
CA THR A 12 -18.82 -4.67 -0.04
C THR A 12 -17.66 -4.68 -1.04
N LEU A 13 -16.55 -5.31 -0.67
CA LEU A 13 -15.42 -5.52 -1.58
C LEU A 13 -15.76 -6.62 -2.59
N VAL A 14 -15.57 -6.34 -3.87
CA VAL A 14 -15.83 -7.27 -4.97
C VAL A 14 -14.56 -7.47 -5.78
N ILE A 15 -14.17 -8.72 -5.99
CA ILE A 15 -12.92 -9.08 -6.67
C ILE A 15 -13.24 -9.99 -7.87
N SER A 16 -12.60 -9.76 -9.01
CA SER A 16 -12.74 -10.65 -10.17
C SER A 16 -11.85 -11.89 -10.05
N SER A 17 -12.27 -13.02 -10.62
CA SER A 17 -11.43 -14.21 -10.74
C SER A 17 -10.15 -13.95 -11.54
N ILE A 18 -10.18 -13.02 -12.49
CA ILE A 18 -8.99 -12.61 -13.27
C ILE A 18 -7.93 -11.97 -12.37
N THR A 19 -8.34 -11.12 -11.42
CA THR A 19 -7.43 -10.52 -10.44
C THR A 19 -6.76 -11.60 -9.57
N LEU A 20 -7.51 -12.62 -9.15
CA LEU A 20 -6.97 -13.75 -8.39
C LEU A 20 -5.96 -14.56 -9.20
N GLU A 21 -6.26 -14.82 -10.48
CA GLU A 21 -5.32 -15.48 -11.40
C GLU A 21 -4.03 -14.68 -11.59
N GLU A 22 -4.12 -13.35 -11.68
CA GLU A 22 -2.95 -12.48 -11.77
C GLU A 22 -2.09 -12.52 -10.49
N LEU A 23 -2.71 -12.48 -9.32
CA LEU A 23 -2.00 -12.62 -8.04
C LEU A 23 -1.29 -13.98 -7.92
N GLU A 24 -1.95 -15.06 -8.31
CA GLU A 24 -1.35 -16.40 -8.31
C GLU A 24 -0.19 -16.50 -9.32
N ASN A 25 -0.33 -15.91 -10.50
CA ASN A 25 0.73 -15.85 -11.50
C ASN A 25 1.94 -15.02 -11.00
N ILE A 26 1.72 -13.93 -10.30
CA ILE A 26 2.79 -13.14 -9.69
C ILE A 26 3.50 -13.96 -8.62
N LYS A 27 2.77 -14.62 -7.74
CA LYS A 27 3.28 -15.45 -6.64
C LYS A 27 4.21 -16.56 -7.15
N THR A 28 3.83 -17.20 -8.27
CA THR A 28 4.53 -18.37 -8.82
C THR A 28 5.57 -18.03 -9.88
N SER A 29 5.61 -16.80 -10.40
CA SER A 29 6.51 -16.36 -11.47
C SER A 29 7.98 -16.55 -11.11
N GLY A 30 8.79 -17.09 -12.04
CA GLY A 30 10.25 -17.18 -11.91
C GLY A 30 10.97 -15.84 -12.04
N ASN A 31 10.38 -14.86 -12.74
CA ASN A 31 11.05 -13.64 -13.21
C ASN A 31 10.62 -12.36 -12.46
N LYS A 32 9.74 -12.46 -11.47
CA LYS A 32 9.30 -11.29 -10.69
C LYS A 32 10.20 -11.07 -9.47
N ASP A 33 10.30 -9.81 -9.07
CA ASP A 33 11.02 -9.40 -7.88
C ASP A 33 10.51 -10.14 -6.64
N PRO A 34 11.39 -10.58 -5.71
CA PRO A 34 11.01 -11.26 -4.47
C PRO A 34 10.00 -10.47 -3.62
N ASP A 35 10.12 -9.14 -3.56
CA ASP A 35 9.22 -8.28 -2.77
C ASP A 35 7.82 -8.25 -3.39
N VAL A 36 7.72 -8.21 -4.71
CA VAL A 36 6.43 -8.28 -5.43
C VAL A 36 5.75 -9.62 -5.21
N LYS A 37 6.51 -10.73 -5.21
CA LYS A 37 5.99 -12.07 -4.89
C LYS A 37 5.54 -12.18 -3.45
N TYR A 38 6.30 -11.58 -2.53
CA TYR A 38 5.93 -11.56 -1.12
C TYR A 38 4.62 -10.78 -0.91
N ALA A 39 4.48 -9.61 -1.53
CA ALA A 39 3.26 -8.82 -1.48
C ALA A 39 2.03 -9.61 -2.01
N ALA A 40 2.18 -10.28 -3.16
CA ALA A 40 1.10 -11.12 -3.70
C ALA A 40 0.71 -12.28 -2.76
N ARG A 41 1.70 -12.95 -2.13
CA ARG A 41 1.42 -14.01 -1.14
C ARG A 41 0.69 -13.45 0.07
N LYS A 42 1.13 -12.30 0.57
CA LYS A 42 0.50 -11.66 1.72
C LYS A 42 -0.96 -11.34 1.43
N VAL A 43 -1.26 -10.71 0.28
CA VAL A 43 -2.64 -10.40 -0.12
C VAL A 43 -3.51 -11.67 -0.17
N LEU A 44 -3.00 -12.76 -0.77
CA LEU A 44 -3.74 -14.02 -0.84
C LEU A 44 -3.96 -14.65 0.55
N THR A 45 -3.00 -14.51 1.47
CA THR A 45 -3.16 -14.96 2.85
C THR A 45 -4.18 -14.11 3.60
N ASP A 46 -4.09 -12.78 3.48
CA ASP A 46 -5.05 -11.85 4.09
C ASP A 46 -6.48 -12.12 3.59
N MET A 47 -6.64 -12.47 2.30
CA MET A 47 -7.94 -12.86 1.72
C MET A 47 -8.47 -14.19 2.30
N ASP A 48 -7.58 -15.17 2.54
CA ASP A 48 -7.97 -16.45 3.14
C ASP A 48 -8.41 -16.26 4.61
N GLU A 49 -7.72 -15.43 5.35
CA GLU A 49 -8.05 -15.09 6.75
C GLU A 49 -9.38 -14.32 6.86
N HIS A 50 -9.73 -13.53 5.84
CA HIS A 50 -11.00 -12.76 5.78
C HIS A 50 -12.03 -13.37 4.81
N TYR A 51 -12.02 -14.69 4.70
CA TYR A 51 -12.97 -15.39 3.82
C TYR A 51 -14.41 -15.08 4.19
N GLY A 52 -15.17 -14.56 3.23
CA GLY A 52 -16.56 -14.11 3.43
C GLY A 52 -16.74 -12.61 3.63
N ALA A 53 -15.67 -11.83 3.81
CA ALA A 53 -15.72 -10.37 3.86
C ALA A 53 -15.70 -9.71 2.46
N PHE A 54 -15.64 -10.50 1.40
CA PHE A 54 -15.65 -10.02 0.01
C PHE A 54 -16.39 -11.00 -0.91
N GLU A 55 -16.80 -10.49 -2.06
CA GLU A 55 -17.44 -11.30 -3.09
C GLU A 55 -16.51 -11.55 -4.27
N ILE A 56 -16.56 -12.76 -4.85
CA ILE A 56 -15.80 -13.12 -6.06
C ILE A 56 -16.74 -13.20 -7.26
N VAL A 57 -16.43 -12.42 -8.30
CA VAL A 57 -17.11 -12.53 -9.59
C VAL A 57 -16.27 -13.39 -10.53
N LEU A 58 -16.79 -14.56 -10.87
CA LEU A 58 -16.14 -15.44 -11.84
C LEU A 58 -16.31 -14.87 -13.24
N TYR A 59 -15.20 -14.75 -13.96
CA TYR A 59 -15.23 -14.32 -15.36
C TYR A 59 -15.95 -15.36 -16.23
N ASN A 60 -16.69 -14.87 -17.21
CA ASN A 60 -17.33 -15.67 -18.27
C ASN A 60 -17.14 -14.96 -19.62
N ASP A 61 -16.90 -15.73 -20.67
CA ASP A 61 -16.63 -15.18 -22.01
C ASP A 61 -17.80 -14.30 -22.54
N SER A 62 -19.03 -14.58 -22.14
CA SER A 62 -20.17 -13.72 -22.48
C SER A 62 -20.05 -12.29 -21.92
N TYR A 63 -19.28 -12.07 -20.84
CA TYR A 63 -19.01 -10.73 -20.30
C TYR A 63 -18.00 -10.01 -21.21
N GLY A 64 -17.00 -10.74 -21.72
CA GLY A 64 -16.02 -10.22 -22.66
C GLY A 64 -16.67 -9.81 -24.00
N ASP A 65 -17.70 -10.51 -24.47
CA ASP A 65 -18.43 -10.15 -25.68
C ASP A 65 -19.04 -8.74 -25.60
N MET A 66 -19.45 -8.29 -24.41
CA MET A 66 -19.95 -6.91 -24.22
C MET A 66 -18.83 -5.87 -24.43
N MET A 67 -17.65 -6.15 -23.95
CA MET A 67 -16.49 -5.25 -24.11
C MET A 67 -16.09 -5.16 -25.60
N MET A 68 -16.07 -6.28 -26.30
CA MET A 68 -15.75 -6.30 -27.74
C MET A 68 -16.79 -5.57 -28.59
N ARG A 69 -18.07 -5.62 -28.23
CA ARG A 69 -19.13 -4.83 -28.90
C ARG A 69 -18.95 -3.34 -28.73
N ASP A 70 -18.39 -2.92 -27.56
CA ASP A 70 -18.05 -1.52 -27.29
C ASP A 70 -16.71 -1.12 -27.96
N GLY A 71 -16.07 -2.02 -28.74
CA GLY A 71 -14.83 -1.76 -29.46
C GLY A 71 -13.56 -1.90 -28.59
N ILE A 72 -13.67 -2.52 -27.41
CA ILE A 72 -12.56 -2.70 -26.48
C ILE A 72 -11.95 -4.09 -26.68
N SER A 73 -10.64 -4.14 -26.91
CA SER A 73 -9.90 -5.40 -27.03
C SER A 73 -9.89 -6.15 -25.70
N LEU A 74 -10.03 -7.48 -25.76
CA LEU A 74 -10.16 -8.33 -24.59
C LEU A 74 -8.79 -8.61 -23.93
N SER A 75 -8.30 -7.64 -23.15
CA SER A 75 -7.18 -7.79 -22.23
C SER A 75 -7.66 -8.29 -20.85
N ASN A 76 -6.75 -8.59 -19.94
CA ASN A 76 -7.12 -8.91 -18.56
C ASN A 76 -7.86 -7.75 -17.89
N ASP A 77 -7.42 -6.51 -18.09
CA ASP A 77 -8.12 -5.32 -17.58
C ASP A 77 -9.55 -5.24 -18.11
N ALA A 78 -9.73 -5.49 -19.42
CA ALA A 78 -11.07 -5.54 -20.02
C ALA A 78 -11.94 -6.63 -19.42
N LYS A 79 -11.36 -7.79 -19.08
CA LYS A 79 -12.10 -8.88 -18.41
C LYS A 79 -12.48 -8.52 -16.98
N ILE A 80 -11.58 -7.82 -16.22
CA ILE A 80 -11.87 -7.32 -14.88
C ILE A 80 -13.04 -6.31 -14.95
N ILE A 81 -12.98 -5.35 -15.89
CA ILE A 81 -14.06 -4.38 -16.11
C ILE A 81 -15.37 -5.08 -16.50
N ALA A 82 -15.30 -6.13 -17.33
CA ALA A 82 -16.47 -6.93 -17.73
C ALA A 82 -17.12 -7.63 -16.53
N CYS A 83 -16.32 -8.15 -15.58
CA CYS A 83 -16.83 -8.70 -14.32
C CYS A 83 -17.56 -7.63 -13.49
N ALA A 84 -16.97 -6.43 -13.36
CA ALA A 84 -17.60 -5.33 -12.63
C ALA A 84 -18.94 -4.91 -13.29
N ARG A 85 -18.99 -4.82 -14.62
CA ARG A 85 -20.24 -4.52 -15.37
C ARG A 85 -21.32 -5.58 -15.14
N HIS A 86 -20.94 -6.86 -15.12
CA HIS A 86 -21.87 -7.95 -14.84
C HIS A 86 -22.38 -7.86 -13.40
N PHE A 87 -21.51 -7.57 -12.44
CA PHE A 87 -21.89 -7.36 -11.05
C PHE A 87 -22.88 -6.20 -10.92
N ALA A 88 -22.55 -5.04 -11.46
CA ALA A 88 -23.43 -3.87 -11.44
C ALA A 88 -24.81 -4.13 -12.06
N ALA A 89 -24.87 -4.91 -13.16
CA ALA A 89 -26.13 -5.28 -13.79
C ALA A 89 -27.01 -6.18 -12.91
N LYS A 90 -26.41 -6.96 -12.00
CA LYS A 90 -27.13 -7.79 -11.02
C LYS A 90 -27.54 -7.01 -9.78
N HIS A 91 -26.86 -5.91 -9.50
CA HIS A 91 -27.05 -5.06 -8.33
C HIS A 91 -27.44 -3.62 -8.72
N PRO A 92 -28.56 -3.41 -9.42
CA PRO A 92 -28.91 -2.11 -9.99
C PRO A 92 -29.28 -1.04 -8.95
N GLN A 93 -29.38 -1.41 -7.68
CA GLN A 93 -29.66 -0.48 -6.57
C GLN A 93 -28.36 -0.01 -5.88
N ASP A 94 -27.23 -0.65 -6.17
CA ASP A 94 -25.96 -0.38 -5.52
C ASP A 94 -25.10 0.52 -6.41
N GLU A 95 -24.39 1.45 -5.79
CA GLU A 95 -23.36 2.22 -6.48
C GLU A 95 -22.07 1.39 -6.56
N VAL A 96 -21.59 1.14 -7.77
CA VAL A 96 -20.35 0.41 -8.00
C VAL A 96 -19.22 1.37 -8.30
N ILE A 97 -18.21 1.39 -7.42
CA ILE A 97 -16.99 2.17 -7.60
C ILE A 97 -15.85 1.24 -8.05
N PHE A 98 -15.20 1.59 -9.16
CA PHE A 98 -14.10 0.82 -9.69
C PHE A 98 -12.77 1.39 -9.21
N VAL A 99 -12.03 0.61 -8.43
CA VAL A 99 -10.78 1.04 -7.81
C VAL A 99 -9.58 0.44 -8.53
N THR A 100 -8.71 1.29 -9.08
CA THR A 100 -7.45 0.86 -9.72
C THR A 100 -6.42 1.98 -9.77
N ASN A 101 -5.14 1.61 -9.60
CA ASN A 101 -4.01 2.52 -9.81
C ASN A 101 -3.52 2.50 -11.27
N ASP A 102 -3.90 1.51 -12.07
CA ASP A 102 -3.56 1.49 -13.50
C ASP A 102 -4.31 2.59 -14.27
N LEU A 103 -3.55 3.47 -14.92
CA LEU A 103 -4.08 4.63 -15.61
C LEU A 103 -4.98 4.24 -16.79
N ILE A 104 -4.57 3.26 -17.59
CA ILE A 104 -5.30 2.84 -18.80
C ILE A 104 -6.56 2.09 -18.40
N CYS A 105 -6.44 1.16 -17.47
CA CYS A 105 -7.59 0.42 -16.91
C CYS A 105 -8.62 1.41 -16.33
N ARG A 106 -8.17 2.42 -15.56
CA ARG A 106 -9.06 3.43 -15.00
C ARG A 106 -9.78 4.27 -16.06
N HIS A 107 -9.08 4.69 -17.12
CA HIS A 107 -9.73 5.44 -18.22
C HIS A 107 -10.78 4.61 -18.93
N ILE A 108 -10.55 3.33 -19.17
CA ILE A 108 -11.56 2.46 -19.76
C ILE A 108 -12.73 2.24 -18.79
N ALA A 109 -12.45 1.97 -17.52
CA ALA A 109 -13.47 1.76 -16.50
C ALA A 109 -14.34 3.01 -16.28
N SER A 110 -13.79 4.22 -16.43
CA SER A 110 -14.53 5.49 -16.27
C SER A 110 -15.63 5.70 -17.32
N MET A 111 -15.65 4.91 -18.39
CA MET A 111 -16.77 4.88 -19.34
C MET A 111 -18.04 4.26 -18.74
N TYR A 112 -17.91 3.51 -17.65
CA TYR A 112 -18.98 2.71 -17.06
C TYR A 112 -19.21 2.99 -15.57
N PHE A 113 -18.19 3.45 -14.84
CA PHE A 113 -18.18 3.55 -13.39
C PHE A 113 -17.59 4.85 -12.90
N ILE A 114 -17.92 5.23 -11.66
CA ILE A 114 -17.08 6.11 -10.87
C ILE A 114 -15.77 5.36 -10.60
N THR A 115 -14.64 6.01 -10.83
CA THR A 115 -13.33 5.38 -10.66
C THR A 115 -12.51 6.10 -9.61
N GLU A 116 -11.90 5.32 -8.72
CA GLU A 116 -11.04 5.81 -7.66
C GLU A 116 -9.63 5.21 -7.75
N LYS A 117 -8.69 5.89 -7.14
CA LYS A 117 -7.35 5.35 -6.88
C LYS A 117 -7.28 4.83 -5.46
N VAL A 118 -6.51 3.77 -5.25
CA VAL A 118 -5.97 3.54 -3.92
C VAL A 118 -4.98 4.67 -3.66
N ILE A 119 -5.29 5.56 -2.73
CA ILE A 119 -4.33 6.53 -2.22
C ILE A 119 -3.34 5.68 -1.42
N GLU A 120 -2.17 5.43 -2.01
CA GLU A 120 -1.02 5.09 -1.20
C GLU A 120 -0.81 6.34 -0.34
N GLU A 121 -1.03 6.22 0.97
CA GLU A 121 -0.39 7.15 1.87
C GLU A 121 1.10 6.99 1.56
N ASP A 122 1.67 7.96 0.86
CA ASP A 122 3.09 8.14 0.78
C ASP A 122 3.54 8.31 2.24
N TYR A 123 3.89 7.20 2.87
CA TYR A 123 4.79 7.27 3.99
C TYR A 123 6.10 7.72 3.36
N ASP A 124 6.33 9.02 3.38
CA ASP A 124 7.65 9.59 3.17
C ASP A 124 8.55 9.00 4.26
N TYR A 125 8.97 7.75 4.03
CA TYR A 125 9.96 7.09 4.85
C TYR A 125 11.32 7.56 4.37
N ASP A 126 11.72 8.72 4.86
CA ASP A 126 13.04 9.30 4.57
C ASP A 126 14.21 8.50 5.18
N GLY A 127 13.92 7.38 5.86
CA GLY A 127 14.93 6.60 6.56
C GLY A 127 15.49 7.30 7.80
N TYR A 128 15.25 8.59 7.97
CA TYR A 128 15.68 9.38 9.11
C TYR A 128 14.64 10.44 9.48
N LYS A 129 14.75 10.96 10.70
CA LYS A 129 14.00 12.10 11.20
C LYS A 129 14.96 13.12 11.80
N GLU A 130 14.73 14.38 11.54
CA GLU A 130 15.50 15.48 12.12
C GLU A 130 14.68 16.14 13.23
N VAL A 131 15.32 16.38 14.38
CA VAL A 131 14.71 17.11 15.48
C VAL A 131 15.66 18.20 15.96
N TYR A 132 15.11 19.36 16.22
CA TYR A 132 15.84 20.52 16.72
C TYR A 132 15.42 20.76 18.17
N LEU A 133 16.34 20.54 19.10
CA LEU A 133 16.08 20.59 20.54
C LEU A 133 16.85 21.73 21.19
N ASP A 134 16.17 22.46 22.05
CA ASP A 134 16.79 23.37 22.99
C ASP A 134 17.30 22.62 24.24
N GLU A 135 17.80 23.34 25.24
CA GLU A 135 18.37 22.73 26.43
C GLU A 135 17.35 21.88 27.20
N ASP A 136 16.10 22.34 27.32
CA ASP A 136 15.03 21.60 28.00
C ASP A 136 14.63 20.35 27.21
N GLY A 137 14.51 20.47 25.89
CA GLY A 137 14.22 19.34 24.99
C GLY A 137 15.32 18.27 25.02
N LEU A 138 16.60 18.67 25.12
CA LEU A 138 17.70 17.74 25.26
C LEU A 138 17.64 17.00 26.61
N ILE A 139 17.31 17.70 27.70
CA ILE A 139 17.14 17.08 29.03
C ILE A 139 16.01 16.05 28.98
N GLU A 140 14.88 16.37 28.37
CA GLU A 140 13.76 15.45 28.21
C GLU A 140 14.16 14.24 27.39
N PHE A 141 14.82 14.46 26.24
CA PHE A 141 15.28 13.40 25.36
C PHE A 141 16.24 12.42 26.07
N TYR A 142 17.28 12.94 26.74
CA TYR A 142 18.24 12.09 27.45
C TYR A 142 17.65 11.37 28.67
N SER A 143 16.59 11.91 29.25
CA SER A 143 15.89 11.29 30.37
C SER A 143 14.94 10.16 29.97
N ASN A 144 14.62 10.02 28.67
CA ASN A 144 13.63 9.07 28.15
C ASN A 144 14.17 8.26 26.96
N GLN A 145 15.43 7.84 26.97
CA GLN A 145 16.07 7.13 25.86
C GLN A 145 15.52 5.72 25.59
N ASP A 146 14.73 5.19 26.50
CA ASP A 146 13.97 3.93 26.37
C ASP A 146 12.59 4.12 25.70
N LYS A 147 12.18 5.38 25.41
CA LYS A 147 10.90 5.70 24.83
C LYS A 147 11.04 6.24 23.41
N ASN A 148 10.16 5.81 22.54
CA ASN A 148 10.07 6.33 21.17
C ASN A 148 9.35 7.68 21.12
N LEU A 149 10.02 8.73 21.55
CA LEU A 149 9.43 10.08 21.65
C LEU A 149 9.05 10.69 20.29
N TYR A 150 9.61 10.17 19.21
CA TYR A 150 9.47 10.74 17.87
C TYR A 150 8.80 9.79 16.87
N ASP A 151 8.10 8.74 17.33
CA ASP A 151 7.39 7.77 16.49
C ASP A 151 8.26 7.23 15.36
N LEU A 152 9.45 6.75 15.70
CA LEU A 152 10.40 6.17 14.77
C LEU A 152 10.06 4.71 14.47
N PHE A 153 10.25 4.31 13.23
CA PHE A 153 10.26 2.88 12.88
C PHE A 153 11.55 2.21 13.36
N ILE A 154 11.49 0.89 13.57
CA ILE A 154 12.69 0.10 13.90
C ILE A 154 13.74 0.29 12.79
N ASN A 155 14.98 0.62 13.20
CA ASN A 155 16.10 0.99 12.35
C ASN A 155 15.98 2.34 11.62
N GLN A 156 14.97 3.15 11.88
CA GLN A 156 14.95 4.54 11.42
C GLN A 156 15.97 5.37 12.20
N TYR A 157 16.63 6.27 11.49
CA TYR A 157 17.63 7.16 12.08
C TYR A 157 16.97 8.40 12.69
N LEU A 158 17.58 8.91 13.79
CA LEU A 158 17.27 10.19 14.40
C LEU A 158 18.53 11.07 14.36
N LEU A 159 18.39 12.23 13.74
CA LEU A 159 19.41 13.28 13.76
C LEU A 159 18.95 14.37 14.71
N VAL A 160 19.70 14.56 15.79
CA VAL A 160 19.39 15.57 16.82
C VAL A 160 20.28 16.78 16.59
N TYR A 161 19.67 17.94 16.40
CA TYR A 161 20.32 19.21 16.21
C TYR A 161 20.10 20.13 17.42
N ASP A 162 21.08 20.92 17.76
CA ASP A 162 20.90 22.03 18.69
C ASP A 162 20.08 23.13 18.02
N ALA A 163 18.97 23.52 18.65
CA ALA A 163 18.05 24.51 18.10
C ALA A 163 18.66 25.93 18.00
N ASN A 164 19.71 26.22 18.77
CA ASN A 164 20.36 27.55 18.81
C ASN A 164 21.52 27.64 17.79
N SER A 165 22.36 26.61 17.72
CA SER A 165 23.53 26.61 16.82
C SER A 165 23.27 25.99 15.47
N GLY A 166 22.27 25.10 15.36
CA GLY A 166 22.01 24.29 14.18
C GLY A 166 22.99 23.13 13.98
N ASP A 167 23.86 22.86 14.96
CA ASP A 167 24.83 21.78 14.87
C ASP A 167 24.18 20.42 15.16
N CYS A 168 24.54 19.40 14.38
CA CYS A 168 24.12 18.03 14.66
C CYS A 168 24.90 17.45 15.85
N ILE A 169 24.22 17.28 16.99
CA ILE A 169 24.81 16.81 18.25
C ILE A 169 24.80 15.28 18.35
N GLU A 170 23.74 14.63 17.86
CA GLU A 170 23.59 13.17 17.95
C GLU A 170 23.08 12.56 16.64
N ARG A 171 23.54 11.34 16.37
CA ARG A 171 23.05 10.48 15.30
C ARG A 171 22.74 9.12 15.87
N LEU A 172 21.50 8.75 15.84
CA LEU A 172 20.95 7.60 16.54
C LEU A 172 20.14 6.73 15.58
N ALA A 173 19.95 5.47 15.94
CA ALA A 173 18.97 4.60 15.32
C ALA A 173 18.05 4.04 16.39
N TRP A 174 16.74 4.01 16.12
CA TRP A 174 15.78 3.37 17.00
C TRP A 174 15.83 1.85 16.82
N THR A 175 16.02 1.10 17.93
CA THR A 175 16.16 -0.37 17.91
C THR A 175 14.86 -1.10 18.24
N GLY A 176 13.82 -0.37 18.65
CA GLY A 176 12.54 -0.92 19.12
C GLY A 176 12.40 -0.85 20.66
N ASP A 177 13.51 -0.82 21.38
CA ASP A 177 13.58 -0.75 22.85
C ASP A 177 14.49 0.38 23.36
N GLY A 178 15.15 1.11 22.47
CA GLY A 178 16.01 2.23 22.82
C GLY A 178 16.75 2.82 21.62
N TYR A 179 17.51 3.89 21.85
CA TYR A 179 18.33 4.55 20.85
C TYR A 179 19.76 4.01 20.87
N ARG A 180 20.25 3.59 19.71
CA ARG A 180 21.64 3.19 19.49
C ARG A 180 22.40 4.31 18.81
N ARG A 181 23.46 4.81 19.43
CA ARG A 181 24.34 5.82 18.85
C ARG A 181 25.09 5.25 17.63
N LEU A 182 25.11 6.00 16.54
CA LEU A 182 25.86 5.63 15.34
C LEU A 182 27.31 6.13 15.43
N ALA A 183 28.25 5.28 15.05
CA ALA A 183 29.64 5.69 14.96
C ALA A 183 29.84 6.71 13.83
N TYR A 184 30.69 7.72 14.06
CA TYR A 184 30.91 8.86 13.16
C TYR A 184 31.28 8.49 11.72
N ASN A 185 31.80 7.29 11.48
CA ASN A 185 32.30 6.83 10.20
C ASN A 185 31.27 6.06 9.34
N THR A 186 30.04 5.94 9.78
CA THR A 186 29.00 5.19 9.03
C THR A 186 28.36 6.01 7.90
N PHE A 187 28.58 7.31 7.86
CA PHE A 187 28.18 8.19 6.76
C PHE A 187 29.41 8.64 5.97
N SER A 188 29.99 7.75 5.19
CA SER A 188 30.88 8.20 4.13
C SER A 188 30.00 8.66 2.97
N SER A 189 30.04 9.95 2.65
CA SER A 189 29.37 10.59 1.53
C SER A 189 29.98 10.12 0.18
N LYS A 190 29.91 8.84 -0.11
CA LYS A 190 30.17 8.30 -1.44
C LYS A 190 28.90 7.61 -1.91
N TRP A 191 28.10 8.43 -2.52
CA TRP A 191 27.12 8.00 -3.54
C TRP A 191 27.73 8.29 -4.90
#